data_856f6051fd44ff7fb5bc86d197a50e70
#
_entry.id   856f6051fd44ff7fb5bc86d197a50e70
#
_cell.length_a   1.000
_cell.length_b   1.000
_cell.length_c   1.000
_cell.angle_alpha   90.00
_cell.angle_beta   90.00
_cell.angle_gamma   90.00
#
_symmetry.space_group_name_H-M   'P 1'
#
loop_
_entity.id
_entity.type
_entity.pdbx_description
1 polymer ?
#
loop_
_entity_poly.entity_id
_entity_poly.type
_entity_poly.pdbx_seq_one_letter_code
_entity_poly.pdbx_strand_id
1 'polypeptide(L)' 'MRDGAIKNRLRELRDRSRLTMQEVSVLTGFSVAAISRHENGSRSLSEEAIAKYAALYKVPTHQLFIDPQGSYEDDE' A
#
# COMPACT_ATOMS: atom_id res chain seq x y z
N MET A 1 -0.97 17.33 -9.27
CA MET A 1 -0.73 16.97 -8.96
C MET A 1 -0.53 16.47 -8.20
N ARG A 2 -0.37 16.13 -7.80
CA ARG A 2 -0.15 15.65 -7.10
C ARG A 2 0.54 15.48 -6.52
N ASP A 3 0.76 15.64 -6.31
CA ASP A 3 1.50 15.54 -5.94
C ASP A 3 2.34 15.31 -5.10
N GLY A 4 2.56 15.54 -4.41
CA GLY A 4 3.60 15.29 -3.51
C GLY A 4 3.48 13.98 -2.81
N ALA A 5 2.42 13.29 -2.94
CA ALA A 5 2.19 12.02 -2.27
C ALA A 5 3.05 10.94 -2.86
N ILE A 6 3.54 10.04 -2.00
CA ILE A 6 4.29 8.90 -2.45
C ILE A 6 3.34 7.90 -3.05
N LYS A 7 3.61 7.50 -4.26
CA LYS A 7 2.73 6.56 -4.92
C LYS A 7 2.96 5.16 -4.42
N ASN A 8 1.88 4.43 -4.25
CA ASN A 8 1.97 3.05 -3.87
C ASN A 8 0.81 2.30 -4.48
N ARG A 9 0.84 0.99 -4.33
CA ARG A 9 -0.16 0.14 -4.94
C ARG A 9 -1.13 -0.44 -3.92
N LEU A 10 -1.19 0.12 -2.74
CA LEU A 10 -1.99 -0.49 -1.68
C LEU A 10 -3.47 -0.56 -2.05
N ARG A 11 -4.00 0.50 -2.62
CA ARG A 11 -5.40 0.50 -2.99
C ARG A 11 -5.68 -0.51 -4.09
N GLU A 12 -4.78 -0.57 -5.06
CA GLU A 12 -4.92 -1.54 -6.14
C GLU A 12 -4.89 -2.96 -5.60
N LEU A 13 -3.95 -3.25 -4.70
CA LEU A 13 -3.84 -4.59 -4.12
C LEU A 13 -5.07 -4.92 -3.30
N ARG A 14 -5.58 -3.94 -2.57
CA ARG A 14 -6.79 -4.16 -1.78
C ARG A 14 -7.97 -4.46 -2.69
N ASP A 15 -8.13 -3.69 -3.77
CA ASP A 15 -9.22 -3.91 -4.70
C ASP A 15 -9.11 -5.29 -5.35
N ARG A 16 -7.90 -5.69 -5.70
CA ARG A 16 -7.70 -7.00 -6.32
C ARG A 16 -7.98 -8.13 -5.35
N SER A 17 -7.80 -7.88 -4.07
CA SER A 17 -8.09 -8.86 -3.04
C SER A 17 -9.55 -8.83 -2.63
N ARG A 18 -10.32 -7.89 -3.16
CA ARG A 18 -11.74 -7.72 -2.86
C ARG A 18 -11.98 -7.47 -1.38
N LEU A 19 -11.11 -6.67 -0.78
CA LEU A 19 -11.24 -6.34 0.63
C LEU A 19 -11.69 -4.90 0.79
N THR A 20 -12.52 -4.66 1.80
CA THR A 20 -12.85 -3.30 2.19
C THR A 20 -11.78 -2.80 3.15
N MET A 21 -11.74 -1.49 3.34
CA MET A 21 -10.82 -0.93 4.35
C MET A 21 -11.11 -1.48 5.73
N GLN A 22 -12.39 -1.70 6.03
CA GLN A 22 -12.77 -2.27 7.31
C GLN A 22 -12.15 -3.66 7.48
N GLU A 23 -12.20 -4.47 6.44
CA GLU A 23 -11.62 -5.81 6.50
C GLU A 23 -10.12 -5.74 6.67
N VAL A 24 -9.47 -4.84 5.95
CA VAL A 24 -8.02 -4.67 6.09
C VAL A 24 -7.70 -4.20 7.51
N SER A 25 -8.54 -3.34 8.08
CA SER A 25 -8.34 -2.89 9.45
C SER A 25 -8.33 -4.07 10.41
N VAL A 26 -9.27 -4.98 10.25
CA VAL A 26 -9.33 -6.15 11.13
C VAL A 26 -8.08 -7.02 10.93
N LEU A 27 -7.67 -7.20 9.69
CA LEU A 27 -6.56 -8.10 9.39
C LEU A 27 -5.19 -7.54 9.79
N THR A 28 -5.03 -6.23 9.74
CA THR A 28 -3.74 -5.63 10.04
C THR A 28 -3.64 -5.03 11.43
N GLY A 29 -4.77 -4.68 12.01
CA GLY A 29 -4.78 -3.97 13.27
C GLY A 29 -4.68 -2.45 13.11
N PHE A 30 -4.55 -1.95 11.89
CA PHE A 30 -4.52 -0.52 11.67
C PHE A 30 -5.94 0.03 11.65
N SER A 31 -6.11 1.29 12.03
CA SER A 31 -7.42 1.93 11.91
C SER A 31 -7.73 2.20 10.45
N VAL A 32 -9.01 2.32 10.14
CA VAL A 32 -9.42 2.66 8.79
C VAL A 32 -8.81 4.00 8.37
N ALA A 33 -8.75 4.95 9.29
CA ALA A 33 -8.14 6.24 8.98
C ALA A 33 -6.66 6.09 8.61
N ALA A 34 -5.93 5.24 9.34
CA ALA A 34 -4.53 5.02 9.02
C ALA A 34 -4.39 4.35 7.65
N ILE A 35 -5.25 3.37 7.37
CA ILE A 35 -5.21 2.69 6.08
C ILE A 35 -5.44 3.68 4.95
N SER A 36 -6.42 4.56 5.12
CA SER A 36 -6.70 5.57 4.12
C SER A 36 -5.48 6.45 3.86
N ARG A 37 -4.81 6.87 4.93
CA ARG A 37 -3.62 7.71 4.76
C ARG A 37 -2.48 6.95 4.12
N HIS A 38 -2.34 5.67 4.43
CA HIS A 38 -1.33 4.86 3.78
C HIS A 38 -1.61 4.75 2.29
N GLU A 39 -2.87 4.51 1.93
CA GLU A 39 -3.20 4.29 0.53
C GLU A 39 -3.06 5.55 -0.30
N ASN A 40 -3.36 6.70 0.27
CA ASN A 40 -3.26 7.92 -0.52
C ASN A 40 -1.89 8.58 -0.41
N GLY A 41 -0.97 7.97 0.33
CA GLY A 41 0.39 8.47 0.38
C GLY A 41 0.62 9.64 1.32
N SER A 42 -0.39 10.02 2.10
CA SER A 42 -0.21 11.16 2.99
C SER A 42 0.52 10.79 4.27
N ARG A 43 0.81 9.52 4.46
CA ARG A 43 1.58 9.05 5.60
C ARG A 43 2.58 8.02 5.13
N SER A 44 3.81 8.15 5.57
CA SER A 44 4.84 7.17 5.23
C SER A 44 4.52 5.84 5.88
N LEU A 45 4.92 4.77 5.23
CA LEU A 45 4.74 3.44 5.78
C LEU A 45 5.93 3.09 6.64
N SER A 46 5.66 2.66 7.86
CA SER A 46 6.71 2.13 8.73
C SER A 46 7.11 0.74 8.23
N GLU A 47 8.22 0.24 8.74
CA GLU A 47 8.64 -1.12 8.38
C GLU A 47 7.58 -2.13 8.78
N GLU A 48 6.94 -1.91 9.92
CA GLU A 48 5.90 -2.80 10.36
C GLU A 48 4.72 -2.77 9.40
N ALA A 49 4.32 -1.59 8.94
CA ALA A 49 3.21 -1.48 8.01
C ALA A 49 3.56 -2.15 6.69
N ILE A 50 4.78 -1.92 6.20
CA ILE A 50 5.22 -2.55 4.97
C ILE A 50 5.14 -4.06 5.08
N ALA A 51 5.63 -4.61 6.17
CA ALA A 51 5.61 -6.06 6.36
C ALA A 51 4.19 -6.59 6.42
N LYS A 52 3.31 -5.88 7.12
CA LYS A 52 1.93 -6.35 7.26
C LYS A 52 1.19 -6.33 5.93
N TYR A 53 1.36 -5.26 5.16
CA TYR A 53 0.68 -5.19 3.86
C TYR A 53 1.25 -6.22 2.89
N ALA A 54 2.57 -6.39 2.88
CA ALA A 54 3.17 -7.37 1.99
C ALA A 54 2.66 -8.78 2.31
N ALA A 55 2.58 -9.09 3.59
CA ALA A 55 2.08 -10.40 3.99
C ALA A 55 0.60 -10.56 3.65
N LEU A 56 -0.20 -9.52 3.90
CA LEU A 56 -1.62 -9.57 3.63
C LEU A 56 -1.90 -9.78 2.16
N TYR A 57 -1.22 -9.04 1.30
CA TYR A 57 -1.47 -9.10 -0.13
C TYR A 57 -0.59 -10.13 -0.83
N LYS A 58 0.30 -10.79 -0.08
CA LYS A 58 1.13 -11.87 -0.60
C LYS A 58 2.00 -11.43 -1.75
N VAL A 59 2.64 -10.29 -1.57
CA VAL A 59 3.55 -9.75 -2.56
C VAL A 59 4.85 -9.36 -1.87
N PRO A 60 5.95 -9.31 -2.62
CA PRO A 60 7.20 -8.79 -2.05
C PRO A 60 7.03 -7.33 -1.65
N THR A 61 7.80 -6.90 -0.66
CA THR A 61 7.64 -5.55 -0.14
C THR A 61 7.84 -4.50 -1.21
N HIS A 62 8.77 -4.71 -2.14
CA HIS A 62 9.00 -3.69 -3.16
C HIS A 62 7.79 -3.49 -4.07
N GLN A 63 6.93 -4.48 -4.19
CA GLN A 63 5.76 -4.33 -5.04
C GLN A 63 4.70 -3.44 -4.46
N LEU A 64 4.82 -3.09 -3.20
CA LEU A 64 3.89 -2.13 -2.61
C LEU A 64 4.09 -0.74 -3.19
N PHE A 65 5.27 -0.47 -3.73
CA PHE A 65 5.63 0.86 -4.19
C PHE A 65 5.87 0.98 -5.68
N ILE A 66 5.74 -0.12 -6.42
CA ILE A 66 5.99 -0.06 -7.84
C ILE A 66 4.93 0.77 -8.51
N ASP A 67 5.40 1.76 -9.26
CA ASP A 67 4.54 2.57 -10.08
C ASP A 67 3.88 1.67 -11.10
N PRO A 68 2.60 1.78 -11.32
CA PRO A 68 1.94 0.96 -12.36
C PRO A 68 2.57 1.09 -13.73
N GLN A 69 3.31 2.15 -13.96
CA GLN A 69 3.99 2.31 -15.23
C GLN A 69 5.32 1.62 -15.26
N GLY A 70 5.70 1.04 -14.17
CA GLY A 70 6.91 0.23 -14.17
C GLY A 70 8.18 1.02 -14.21
N SER A 71 8.16 2.25 -13.82
CA SER A 71 9.31 3.09 -14.03
C SER A 71 10.48 2.73 -13.17
N TYR A 72 10.27 2.00 -12.11
CA TYR A 72 11.39 1.72 -11.27
C TYR A 72 12.34 0.77 -11.81
N GLU A 73 11.84 -0.15 -12.52
CA GLU A 73 12.68 -1.21 -12.92
C GLU A 73 13.77 -0.79 -13.76
N ASP A 74 13.59 0.36 -14.29
CA ASP A 74 14.60 0.78 -15.15
C ASP A 74 15.85 1.01 -14.54
N ASP A 75 15.86 1.16 -13.49
CA ASP A 75 17.02 1.39 -12.90
C ASP A 75 17.82 0.44 -12.77
N GLU A 76 17.62 0.14 -13.11
CA GLU A 76 18.32 -0.64 -12.99
C GLU A 76 18.81 -0.70 -13.40
#